data_caddd389797d35784c77da6d13d669dd
#
_entry.id   caddd389797d35784c77da6d13d669dd
#
_cell.length_a   1.000
_cell.length_b   1.000
_cell.length_c   1.000
_cell.angle_alpha   90.00
_cell.angle_beta   90.00
_cell.angle_gamma   90.00
#
_symmetry.space_group_name_H-M   'P 1'
#
loop_
_entity.id
_entity.type
_entity.pdbx_description
1 polymer ?
#
loop_
_entity_poly.entity_id
_entity_poly.type
_entity_poly.pdbx_seq_one_letter_code
_entity_poly.pdbx_strand_id
1 'polypeptide(L)'
;MVFRFDHTRGLGLMTNDDLSLCEVTAHEVLPTDHDWLLSNGFCEDYRGFWTQGRSTRIDISKYKESKTARRLSKRCVITFGDNVIDDDVIRVYESYCKHKGFDRMIPIDAYSSCNQLRIYVDGILRSVTFMSDVSENMVSYQFISDYERADLSLGSVSQMMECLFARQHGAQYLYIGFGYEESCLYKTRIHGLEWWTGSVWSSDMSKLISLMNGDSMLPNCYQITGYAQN
;
A
#
# COMPACT_ATOMS: atom_id res chain seq x y z
N MET A 1 0.72 -23.57 5.19
CA MET A 1 -0.22 -22.48 4.84
C MET A 1 -1.66 -22.99 4.92
N VAL A 2 -2.55 -22.23 5.57
CA VAL A 2 -3.98 -22.56 5.74
C VAL A 2 -4.81 -21.41 5.16
N PHE A 3 -5.76 -21.72 4.29
CA PHE A 3 -6.69 -20.73 3.75
C PHE A 3 -7.97 -20.66 4.57
N ARG A 4 -8.45 -19.46 4.81
CA ARG A 4 -9.76 -19.20 5.41
C ARG A 4 -10.58 -18.30 4.48
N PHE A 5 -11.87 -18.54 4.44
CA PHE A 5 -12.83 -17.77 3.67
C PHE A 5 -13.75 -17.05 4.66
N ASP A 6 -13.74 -15.74 4.64
CA ASP A 6 -14.60 -14.93 5.48
C ASP A 6 -15.61 -14.17 4.62
N HIS A 7 -16.87 -14.54 4.71
CA HIS A 7 -17.96 -13.89 3.99
C HIS A 7 -18.49 -12.63 4.71
N THR A 8 -18.03 -12.36 5.93
CA THR A 8 -18.52 -11.25 6.74
C THR A 8 -17.68 -9.99 6.62
N ARG A 9 -16.43 -10.12 6.15
CA ARG A 9 -15.50 -9.01 5.96
C ARG A 9 -15.44 -8.57 4.51
N GLY A 10 -16.58 -8.12 4.00
CA GLY A 10 -16.65 -7.67 2.64
C GLY A 10 -16.02 -6.31 2.41
N LEU A 11 -14.72 -6.24 2.34
CA LEU A 11 -14.03 -5.11 1.73
C LEU A 11 -13.93 -5.36 0.24
N GLY A 12 -15.07 -5.29 -0.48
CA GLY A 12 -15.10 -5.14 -1.94
C GLY A 12 -14.06 -5.92 -2.75
N LEU A 13 -13.68 -7.10 -2.29
CA LEU A 13 -12.58 -7.85 -2.87
C LEU A 13 -12.93 -8.51 -4.18
N MET A 14 -14.18 -8.45 -4.58
CA MET A 14 -14.64 -9.29 -5.66
C MET A 14 -14.63 -8.58 -6.96
N THR A 15 -13.96 -9.19 -7.81
CA THR A 15 -13.64 -8.80 -9.16
C THR A 15 -14.64 -9.32 -10.18
N ASN A 16 -15.60 -10.12 -9.77
CA ASN A 16 -16.66 -10.61 -10.62
C ASN A 16 -17.88 -9.70 -10.46
N ASP A 17 -18.71 -9.64 -11.51
CA ASP A 17 -19.94 -8.85 -11.57
C ASP A 17 -20.94 -9.19 -10.45
N ASP A 18 -20.72 -10.29 -9.75
CA ASP A 18 -21.41 -10.65 -8.53
C ASP A 18 -20.61 -10.14 -7.32
N LEU A 19 -21.17 -9.21 -6.60
CA LEU A 19 -20.70 -8.62 -5.34
C LEU A 19 -20.67 -9.66 -4.20
N SER A 20 -20.03 -10.78 -4.39
CA SER A 20 -19.81 -11.69 -3.27
C SER A 20 -18.63 -11.17 -2.44
N LEU A 21 -18.95 -10.70 -1.26
CA LEU A 21 -18.05 -10.16 -0.28
C LEU A 21 -17.31 -11.31 0.42
N CYS A 22 -16.39 -11.96 -0.25
CA CYS A 22 -15.56 -13.00 0.33
C CYS A 22 -14.12 -12.52 0.43
N GLU A 23 -13.60 -12.46 1.64
CA GLU A 23 -12.19 -12.26 1.90
C GLU A 23 -11.50 -13.63 2.00
N VAL A 24 -10.44 -13.82 1.22
CA VAL A 24 -9.60 -15.01 1.34
C VAL A 24 -8.35 -14.63 2.11
N THR A 25 -8.13 -15.30 3.25
CA THR A 25 -6.92 -15.08 4.04
C THR A 25 -6.07 -16.34 4.09
N ALA A 26 -4.75 -16.17 4.05
CA ALA A 26 -3.78 -17.23 4.26
C ALA A 26 -3.11 -17.05 5.62
N HIS A 27 -3.07 -18.11 6.40
CA HIS A 27 -2.49 -18.18 7.73
C HIS A 27 -1.38 -19.23 7.77
N GLU A 28 -0.55 -19.21 8.81
CA GLU A 28 0.56 -20.15 8.98
C GLU A 28 1.47 -20.16 7.74
N VAL A 29 1.75 -18.95 7.24
CA VAL A 29 2.53 -18.74 6.03
C VAL A 29 4.01 -18.84 6.36
N LEU A 30 4.74 -19.63 5.57
CA LEU A 30 6.18 -19.72 5.65
C LEU A 30 6.83 -18.72 4.67
N PRO A 31 8.06 -18.28 4.92
CA PRO A 31 8.78 -17.39 3.98
C PRO A 31 8.85 -17.95 2.54
N THR A 32 8.90 -19.25 2.39
CA THR A 32 8.88 -19.95 1.09
C THR A 32 7.56 -19.81 0.32
N ASP A 33 6.49 -19.39 0.99
CA ASP A 33 5.17 -19.21 0.37
C ASP A 33 4.95 -17.78 -0.14
N HIS A 34 5.80 -16.82 0.27
CA HIS A 34 5.60 -15.39 0.02
C HIS A 34 5.50 -15.06 -1.48
N ASP A 35 6.40 -15.59 -2.31
CA ASP A 35 6.37 -15.32 -3.76
C ASP A 35 5.09 -15.82 -4.41
N TRP A 36 4.65 -17.01 -4.01
CA TRP A 36 3.40 -17.57 -4.50
C TRP A 36 2.22 -16.69 -4.09
N LEU A 37 2.16 -16.27 -2.84
CA LEU A 37 1.11 -15.38 -2.33
C LEU A 37 1.07 -14.04 -3.07
N LEU A 38 2.22 -13.37 -3.19
CA LEU A 38 2.33 -12.12 -3.94
C LEU A 38 1.90 -12.30 -5.40
N SER A 39 2.35 -13.38 -6.06
CA SER A 39 2.00 -13.66 -7.45
C SER A 39 0.51 -13.90 -7.66
N ASN A 40 -0.20 -14.34 -6.62
CA ASN A 40 -1.64 -14.60 -6.62
C ASN A 40 -2.47 -13.50 -5.93
N GLY A 41 -1.95 -12.29 -5.86
CA GLY A 41 -2.71 -11.12 -5.41
C GLY A 41 -2.93 -11.01 -3.90
N PHE A 42 -2.17 -11.74 -3.10
CA PHE A 42 -2.19 -11.56 -1.65
C PHE A 42 -1.27 -10.41 -1.23
N CYS A 43 -1.65 -9.70 -0.19
CA CYS A 43 -0.81 -8.76 0.54
C CYS A 43 -0.76 -9.17 2.01
N GLU A 44 0.40 -8.98 2.63
CA GLU A 44 0.56 -9.23 4.05
C GLU A 44 -0.21 -8.19 4.87
N ASP A 45 -0.89 -8.67 5.90
CA ASP A 45 -1.56 -7.85 6.90
C ASP A 45 -0.69 -7.75 8.15
N TYR A 46 -0.71 -6.60 8.83
CA TYR A 46 0.04 -6.35 10.06
C TYR A 46 -0.23 -7.38 11.19
N ARG A 47 -1.30 -8.16 11.09
CA ARG A 47 -1.67 -9.21 12.03
C ARG A 47 -0.98 -10.55 11.73
N GLY A 48 -0.09 -10.62 10.73
CA GLY A 48 0.68 -11.80 10.39
C GLY A 48 -0.08 -12.83 9.54
N PHE A 49 -1.15 -12.42 8.88
CA PHE A 49 -1.78 -13.22 7.83
C PHE A 49 -1.81 -12.45 6.51
N TRP A 50 -2.05 -13.17 5.43
CA TRP A 50 -2.07 -12.62 4.08
C TRP A 50 -3.50 -12.58 3.56
N THR A 51 -3.89 -11.47 2.99
CA THR A 51 -5.23 -11.26 2.43
C THR A 51 -5.16 -11.14 0.92
N GLN A 52 -5.93 -11.94 0.21
CA GLN A 52 -6.11 -11.77 -1.23
C GLN A 52 -7.16 -10.68 -1.49
N GLY A 53 -6.81 -9.77 -2.38
CA GLY A 53 -7.69 -8.68 -2.73
C GLY A 53 -7.42 -8.12 -4.11
N ARG A 54 -7.96 -6.95 -4.40
CA ARG A 54 -7.62 -6.17 -5.59
C ARG A 54 -6.24 -5.51 -5.39
N SER A 55 -5.25 -6.37 -5.20
CA SER A 55 -3.88 -5.95 -4.97
C SER A 55 -3.33 -5.18 -6.16
N THR A 56 -2.40 -4.28 -5.89
CA THR A 56 -1.73 -3.49 -6.92
C THR A 56 -0.22 -3.67 -6.82
N ARG A 57 0.45 -3.76 -7.96
CA ARG A 57 1.91 -3.80 -8.07
C ARG A 57 2.39 -2.97 -9.24
N ILE A 58 3.65 -2.59 -9.20
CA ILE A 58 4.32 -1.87 -10.29
C ILE A 58 5.36 -2.81 -10.90
N ASP A 59 5.26 -3.06 -12.19
CA ASP A 59 6.32 -3.69 -12.97
C ASP A 59 7.48 -2.69 -13.11
N ILE A 60 8.58 -2.96 -12.40
CA ILE A 60 9.72 -2.04 -12.32
C ILE A 60 10.40 -1.86 -13.68
N SER A 61 10.35 -2.86 -14.57
CA SER A 61 10.88 -2.76 -15.92
C SER A 61 10.13 -1.74 -16.80
N LYS A 62 8.83 -1.57 -16.55
CA LYS A 62 7.94 -0.64 -17.26
C LYS A 62 7.81 0.72 -16.60
N TYR A 63 8.28 0.85 -15.35
CA TYR A 63 8.14 2.09 -14.59
C TYR A 63 8.84 3.27 -15.24
N LYS A 64 8.14 4.42 -15.30
CA LYS A 64 8.68 5.71 -15.76
C LYS A 64 8.46 6.77 -14.69
N GLU A 65 9.52 7.51 -14.38
CA GLU A 65 9.49 8.56 -13.38
C GLU A 65 8.55 9.71 -13.74
N SER A 66 7.80 10.19 -12.75
CA SER A 66 7.05 11.44 -12.87
C SER A 66 7.99 12.65 -12.89
N LYS A 67 7.90 13.47 -13.94
CA LYS A 67 8.68 14.73 -14.05
C LYS A 67 8.41 15.66 -12.86
N THR A 68 7.17 15.70 -12.40
CA THR A 68 6.77 16.53 -11.26
C THR A 68 7.38 16.00 -9.95
N ALA A 69 7.25 14.71 -9.65
CA ALA A 69 7.83 14.11 -8.46
C ALA A 69 9.36 14.30 -8.43
N ARG A 70 10.03 14.07 -9.57
CA ARG A 70 11.46 14.30 -9.72
C ARG A 70 11.90 15.76 -9.50
N ARG A 71 11.06 16.74 -9.90
CA ARG A 71 11.33 18.14 -9.61
C ARG A 71 11.16 18.44 -8.13
N LEU A 72 10.12 17.92 -7.49
CA LEU A 72 9.82 18.15 -6.09
C LEU A 72 10.83 17.45 -5.17
N SER A 73 11.31 16.27 -5.53
CA SER A 73 12.31 15.53 -4.74
C SER A 73 13.62 16.31 -4.53
N LYS A 74 13.96 17.23 -5.42
CA LYS A 74 15.14 18.11 -5.28
C LYS A 74 15.06 19.08 -4.08
N ARG A 75 13.88 19.24 -3.50
CA ARG A 75 13.61 20.07 -2.32
C ARG A 75 13.60 19.24 -1.03
N CYS A 76 13.89 17.96 -1.12
CA CYS A 76 13.85 17.02 -0.02
C CYS A 76 15.22 16.38 0.19
N VAL A 77 15.53 16.04 1.42
CA VAL A 77 16.57 15.07 1.76
C VAL A 77 15.89 13.72 1.97
N ILE A 78 16.37 12.71 1.28
CA ILE A 78 15.73 11.38 1.28
C ILE A 78 16.77 10.37 1.74
N THR A 79 16.41 9.57 2.75
CA THR A 79 17.24 8.48 3.26
C THR A 79 16.47 7.16 3.17
N PHE A 80 17.22 6.07 3.09
CA PHE A 80 16.66 4.72 3.09
C PHE A 80 17.52 3.81 3.96
N GLY A 81 16.88 2.90 4.69
CA GLY A 81 17.55 1.83 5.41
C GLY A 81 17.35 1.80 6.92
N ASP A 82 16.97 2.90 7.55
CA ASP A 82 16.74 2.90 9.00
C ASP A 82 15.42 2.17 9.33
N ASN A 83 15.49 1.21 10.26
CA ASN A 83 14.32 0.52 10.79
C ASN A 83 13.97 0.94 12.23
N VAL A 84 14.51 2.08 12.69
CA VAL A 84 14.28 2.59 14.04
C VAL A 84 13.00 3.39 14.10
N ILE A 85 12.10 3.02 15.00
CA ILE A 85 10.92 3.81 15.33
C ILE A 85 11.33 4.82 16.39
N ASP A 86 11.75 6.00 15.96
CA ASP A 86 12.14 7.11 16.83
C ASP A 86 10.97 8.10 17.05
N ASP A 87 11.20 9.10 17.91
CA ASP A 87 10.20 10.12 18.27
C ASP A 87 9.70 10.90 17.04
N ASP A 88 10.56 11.12 16.04
CA ASP A 88 10.16 11.79 14.80
C ASP A 88 9.21 10.95 13.96
N VAL A 89 9.43 9.65 13.86
CA VAL A 89 8.54 8.70 13.18
C VAL A 89 7.19 8.64 13.91
N ILE A 90 7.21 8.57 15.26
CA ILE A 90 6.00 8.57 16.08
C ILE A 90 5.20 9.85 15.85
N ARG A 91 5.84 11.01 15.87
CA ARG A 91 5.22 12.32 15.62
C ARG A 91 4.54 12.38 14.24
N VAL A 92 5.21 11.93 13.20
CA VAL A 92 4.65 11.88 11.84
C VAL A 92 3.45 10.93 11.79
N TYR A 93 3.52 9.80 12.48
CA TYR A 93 2.46 8.81 12.53
C TYR A 93 1.22 9.34 13.24
N GLU A 94 1.36 9.95 14.41
CA GLU A 94 0.26 10.58 15.15
C GLU A 94 -0.41 11.69 14.33
N SER A 95 0.38 12.54 13.66
CA SER A 95 -0.13 13.58 12.77
C SER A 95 -0.88 12.99 11.59
N TYR A 96 -0.37 11.93 10.97
CA TYR A 96 -1.03 11.20 9.90
C TYR A 96 -2.41 10.69 10.32
N CYS A 97 -2.47 10.05 11.47
CA CYS A 97 -3.70 9.44 11.96
C CYS A 97 -4.75 10.47 12.34
N LYS A 98 -4.32 11.56 12.99
CA LYS A 98 -5.19 12.69 13.26
C LYS A 98 -5.78 13.28 11.97
N HIS A 99 -4.95 13.44 10.92
CA HIS A 99 -5.39 13.96 9.63
C HIS A 99 -6.38 13.03 8.93
N LYS A 100 -6.18 11.71 9.05
CA LYS A 100 -7.05 10.70 8.44
C LYS A 100 -8.30 10.38 9.27
N GLY A 101 -8.40 10.87 10.50
CA GLY A 101 -9.52 10.56 11.40
C GLY A 101 -9.53 9.09 11.83
N PHE A 102 -8.36 8.47 11.98
CA PHE A 102 -8.26 7.08 12.43
C PHE A 102 -8.31 7.01 13.95
N ASP A 103 -9.42 6.49 14.49
CA ASP A 103 -9.61 6.29 15.93
C ASP A 103 -8.81 5.12 16.49
N ARG A 104 -8.57 4.11 15.66
CA ARG A 104 -7.75 2.94 16.01
C ARG A 104 -6.70 2.74 14.93
N MET A 105 -5.46 2.78 15.35
CA MET A 105 -4.31 2.69 14.49
C MET A 105 -3.71 1.30 14.54
N ILE A 106 -3.17 0.89 13.41
CA ILE A 106 -2.19 -0.20 13.40
C ILE A 106 -1.05 0.25 14.32
N PRO A 107 -0.67 -0.53 15.33
CA PRO A 107 0.47 -0.17 16.15
C PRO A 107 1.70 0.06 15.27
N ILE A 108 2.34 1.21 15.40
CA ILE A 108 3.51 1.53 14.56
C ILE A 108 4.63 0.49 14.70
N ASP A 109 4.70 -0.16 15.86
CA ASP A 109 5.64 -1.25 16.12
C ASP A 109 5.47 -2.45 15.19
N ALA A 110 4.30 -2.61 14.56
CA ALA A 110 4.09 -3.63 13.53
C ALA A 110 5.05 -3.47 12.33
N TYR A 111 5.58 -2.26 12.13
CA TYR A 111 6.53 -1.95 11.06
C TYR A 111 7.99 -1.90 11.54
N SER A 112 8.30 -2.32 12.76
CA SER A 112 9.66 -2.23 13.34
C SER A 112 10.71 -3.07 12.61
N SER A 113 10.28 -4.10 11.87
CA SER A 113 11.18 -4.90 11.02
C SER A 113 11.34 -4.36 9.59
N CYS A 114 10.56 -3.34 9.22
CA CYS A 114 10.58 -2.79 7.86
C CYS A 114 11.72 -1.78 7.69
N ASN A 115 12.34 -1.78 6.52
CA ASN A 115 13.16 -0.66 6.08
C ASN A 115 12.30 0.60 5.93
N GLN A 116 12.87 1.75 6.16
CA GLN A 116 12.19 3.02 6.09
C GLN A 116 12.77 3.89 4.97
N LEU A 117 11.90 4.38 4.10
CA LEU A 117 12.17 5.51 3.23
C LEU A 117 11.71 6.77 3.95
N ARG A 118 12.65 7.62 4.39
CA ARG A 118 12.38 8.86 5.14
C ARG A 118 12.58 10.08 4.24
N ILE A 119 11.64 11.01 4.28
CA ILE A 119 11.70 12.26 3.54
C ILE A 119 11.72 13.44 4.51
N TYR A 120 12.81 14.19 4.47
CA TYR A 120 13.01 15.40 5.25
C TYR A 120 12.83 16.64 4.37
N VAL A 121 12.19 17.65 4.92
CA VAL A 121 12.05 18.96 4.30
C VAL A 121 12.46 20.01 5.33
N ASP A 122 13.39 20.87 4.95
CA ASP A 122 13.93 21.91 5.84
C ASP A 122 14.50 21.30 7.15
N GLY A 123 15.11 20.11 7.06
CA GLY A 123 15.70 19.39 8.19
C GLY A 123 14.70 18.65 9.09
N ILE A 124 13.40 18.69 8.80
CA ILE A 124 12.34 18.07 9.61
C ILE A 124 11.82 16.83 8.85
N LEU A 125 11.68 15.70 9.55
CA LEU A 125 11.05 14.50 8.99
C LEU A 125 9.56 14.78 8.72
N ARG A 126 9.13 14.61 7.46
CA ARG A 126 7.79 14.92 6.99
C ARG A 126 7.01 13.70 6.51
N SER A 127 7.69 12.67 6.07
CA SER A 127 7.03 11.42 5.70
C SER A 127 7.95 10.23 5.84
N VAL A 128 7.35 9.06 6.04
CA VAL A 128 8.01 7.76 6.10
C VAL A 128 7.20 6.75 5.29
N THR A 129 7.89 5.90 4.56
CA THR A 129 7.31 4.69 3.96
C THR A 129 7.99 3.47 4.53
N PHE A 130 7.20 2.51 4.98
CA PHE A 130 7.67 1.22 5.48
C PHE A 130 7.67 0.20 4.37
N MET A 131 8.82 -0.43 4.12
CA MET A 131 9.04 -1.35 3.01
C MET A 131 9.83 -2.57 3.47
N SER A 132 9.66 -3.69 2.76
CA SER A 132 10.49 -4.88 2.97
C SER A 132 10.82 -5.54 1.64
N ASP A 133 11.97 -6.19 1.61
CA ASP A 133 12.31 -7.13 0.55
C ASP A 133 11.57 -8.44 0.79
N VAL A 134 10.95 -8.98 -0.24
CA VAL A 134 10.28 -10.27 -0.23
C VAL A 134 10.72 -11.04 -1.46
N SER A 135 11.70 -11.91 -1.29
CA SER A 135 12.39 -12.63 -2.37
C SER A 135 12.95 -11.69 -3.45
N GLU A 136 12.54 -11.84 -4.70
CA GLU A 136 12.93 -10.98 -5.82
C GLU A 136 12.01 -9.76 -5.99
N ASN A 137 11.22 -9.41 -4.97
CA ASN A 137 10.22 -8.36 -4.99
C ASN A 137 10.38 -7.42 -3.81
N MET A 138 9.70 -6.30 -3.85
CA MET A 138 9.55 -5.39 -2.71
C MET A 138 8.08 -5.16 -2.40
N VAL A 139 7.79 -4.97 -1.11
CA VAL A 139 6.45 -4.62 -0.61
C VAL A 139 6.53 -3.27 0.10
N SER A 140 5.68 -2.33 -0.31
CA SER A 140 5.43 -1.07 0.39
C SER A 140 4.16 -1.24 1.22
N TYR A 141 4.31 -1.30 2.54
CA TYR A 141 3.20 -1.56 3.45
C TYR A 141 2.41 -0.31 3.77
N GLN A 142 3.10 0.75 4.19
CA GLN A 142 2.43 1.95 4.65
C GLN A 142 3.27 3.19 4.36
N PHE A 143 2.62 4.20 3.77
CA PHE A 143 3.11 5.56 3.69
C PHE A 143 2.40 6.43 4.74
N ILE A 144 3.17 7.21 5.49
CA ILE A 144 2.67 8.20 6.46
C ILE A 144 3.26 9.58 6.17
N SER A 145 2.52 10.63 6.46
CA SER A 145 2.98 12.02 6.31
C SER A 145 2.28 12.93 7.29
N ASP A 146 2.96 13.98 7.74
CA ASP A 146 2.36 15.01 8.60
C ASP A 146 1.49 16.03 7.86
N TYR A 147 1.45 15.97 6.54
CA TYR A 147 0.69 16.85 5.63
C TYR A 147 1.00 18.36 5.72
N GLU A 148 1.94 18.80 6.55
CA GLU A 148 2.28 20.22 6.67
C GLU A 148 2.91 20.80 5.39
N ARG A 149 3.47 19.94 4.54
CA ARG A 149 4.07 20.30 3.26
C ARG A 149 3.32 19.66 2.08
N ALA A 150 2.00 19.82 2.07
CA ALA A 150 1.14 19.33 0.98
C ALA A 150 1.55 19.86 -0.41
N ASP A 151 2.18 21.07 -0.46
CA ASP A 151 2.74 21.67 -1.68
C ASP A 151 3.79 20.81 -2.37
N LEU A 152 4.43 19.88 -1.64
CA LEU A 152 5.47 19.00 -2.18
C LEU A 152 4.94 17.65 -2.66
N SER A 153 3.65 17.35 -2.45
CA SER A 153 3.06 16.06 -2.85
C SER A 153 3.93 14.88 -2.43
N LEU A 154 4.29 14.82 -1.13
CA LEU A 154 5.28 13.87 -0.60
C LEU A 154 4.94 12.40 -0.92
N GLY A 155 3.66 12.04 -1.00
CA GLY A 155 3.25 10.71 -1.44
C GLY A 155 3.70 10.39 -2.87
N SER A 156 3.68 11.37 -3.78
CA SER A 156 4.17 11.16 -5.15
C SER A 156 5.70 11.10 -5.20
N VAL A 157 6.38 11.86 -4.33
CA VAL A 157 7.84 11.79 -4.20
C VAL A 157 8.25 10.44 -3.62
N SER A 158 7.58 10.00 -2.56
CA SER A 158 7.81 8.69 -1.94
C SER A 158 7.63 7.57 -2.94
N GLN A 159 6.48 7.52 -3.62
CA GLN A 159 6.20 6.50 -4.63
C GLN A 159 7.26 6.41 -5.74
N MET A 160 7.76 7.57 -6.19
CA MET A 160 8.86 7.60 -7.16
C MET A 160 10.13 7.01 -6.56
N MET A 161 10.48 7.37 -5.33
CA MET A 161 11.70 6.89 -4.68
C MET A 161 11.62 5.40 -4.34
N GLU A 162 10.46 4.90 -3.93
CA GLU A 162 10.19 3.47 -3.74
C GLU A 162 10.47 2.67 -5.01
N CYS A 163 9.98 3.15 -6.17
CA CYS A 163 10.24 2.50 -7.46
C CYS A 163 11.72 2.55 -7.86
N LEU A 164 12.40 3.68 -7.61
CA LEU A 164 13.82 3.81 -7.91
C LEU A 164 14.65 2.89 -7.02
N PHE A 165 14.29 2.82 -5.76
CA PHE A 165 14.93 1.94 -4.80
C PHE A 165 14.72 0.46 -5.17
N ALA A 166 13.46 0.05 -5.48
CA ALA A 166 13.15 -1.29 -5.95
C ALA A 166 13.98 -1.67 -7.20
N ARG A 167 14.12 -0.74 -8.14
CA ARG A 167 14.97 -0.92 -9.33
C ARG A 167 16.44 -1.10 -8.97
N GLN A 168 16.96 -0.30 -8.04
CA GLN A 168 18.36 -0.38 -7.61
C GLN A 168 18.68 -1.71 -6.94
N HIS A 169 17.69 -2.30 -6.23
CA HIS A 169 17.80 -3.60 -5.56
C HIS A 169 17.46 -4.78 -6.49
N GLY A 170 17.19 -4.51 -7.75
CA GLY A 170 16.90 -5.56 -8.74
C GLY A 170 15.52 -6.19 -8.59
N ALA A 171 14.61 -5.55 -7.86
CA ALA A 171 13.27 -6.06 -7.69
C ALA A 171 12.50 -6.12 -9.02
N GLN A 172 11.78 -7.21 -9.25
CA GLN A 172 10.94 -7.38 -10.42
C GLN A 172 9.66 -6.56 -10.29
N TYR A 173 9.02 -6.62 -9.13
CA TYR A 173 7.79 -5.88 -8.81
C TYR A 173 7.92 -5.14 -7.48
N LEU A 174 7.22 -4.00 -7.41
CA LEU A 174 6.93 -3.30 -6.16
C LEU A 174 5.43 -3.42 -5.88
N TYR A 175 5.06 -4.14 -4.83
CA TYR A 175 3.67 -4.28 -4.37
C TYR A 175 3.31 -3.10 -3.48
N ILE A 176 2.16 -2.46 -3.75
CA ILE A 176 1.75 -1.21 -3.11
C ILE A 176 0.34 -1.28 -2.50
N GLY A 177 0.00 -2.44 -1.96
CA GLY A 177 -1.28 -2.69 -1.31
C GLY A 177 -2.45 -2.76 -2.29
N PHE A 178 -3.66 -2.46 -1.79
CA PHE A 178 -4.90 -2.65 -2.55
C PHE A 178 -5.31 -1.43 -3.38
N GLY A 179 -6.15 -1.68 -4.39
CA GLY A 179 -6.74 -0.69 -5.26
C GLY A 179 -8.25 -0.62 -5.10
N TYR A 180 -8.73 -0.13 -3.94
CA TYR A 180 -10.14 0.08 -3.65
C TYR A 180 -10.44 1.57 -3.53
N GLU A 181 -11.70 1.96 -3.80
CA GLU A 181 -12.23 3.30 -3.60
C GLU A 181 -11.52 4.41 -4.40
N GLU A 182 -12.15 5.56 -4.46
CA GLU A 182 -11.61 6.76 -5.10
C GLU A 182 -10.28 7.22 -4.48
N SER A 183 -10.07 6.96 -3.20
CA SER A 183 -8.81 7.30 -2.51
C SER A 183 -7.57 6.66 -3.13
N CYS A 184 -7.74 5.55 -3.87
CA CYS A 184 -6.70 4.82 -4.57
C CYS A 184 -6.53 5.21 -6.06
N LEU A 185 -7.37 6.08 -6.62
CA LEU A 185 -7.31 6.48 -8.03
C LEU A 185 -5.96 7.05 -8.46
N TYR A 186 -5.20 7.65 -7.54
CA TYR A 186 -3.85 8.16 -7.84
C TYR A 186 -2.92 7.07 -8.38
N LYS A 187 -3.10 5.81 -7.97
CA LYS A 187 -2.29 4.66 -8.39
C LYS A 187 -2.41 4.41 -9.90
N THR A 188 -3.59 4.65 -10.49
CA THR A 188 -3.85 4.41 -11.91
C THR A 188 -3.01 5.28 -12.84
N ARG A 189 -2.35 6.31 -12.31
CA ARG A 189 -1.45 7.21 -13.05
C ARG A 189 0.00 6.75 -13.04
N ILE A 190 0.30 5.65 -12.33
CA ILE A 190 1.67 5.13 -12.20
C ILE A 190 1.97 4.26 -13.42
N HIS A 191 3.04 4.57 -14.14
CA HIS A 191 3.48 3.75 -15.26
C HIS A 191 3.94 2.38 -14.77
N GLY A 192 3.48 1.33 -15.44
CA GLY A 192 3.80 -0.05 -15.08
C GLY A 192 2.88 -0.62 -14.01
N LEU A 193 1.83 0.12 -13.57
CA LEU A 193 0.86 -0.42 -12.63
C LEU A 193 0.14 -1.63 -13.23
N GLU A 194 0.00 -2.64 -12.41
CA GLU A 194 -0.84 -3.83 -12.63
C GLU A 194 -1.71 -4.05 -11.38
N TRP A 195 -2.89 -4.64 -11.59
CA TRP A 195 -3.81 -4.96 -10.51
C TRP A 195 -4.34 -6.39 -10.64
N TRP A 196 -4.61 -7.03 -9.51
CA TRP A 196 -5.11 -8.39 -9.45
C TRP A 196 -6.61 -8.44 -9.73
N THR A 197 -7.02 -9.23 -10.72
CA THR A 197 -8.42 -9.37 -11.14
C THR A 197 -9.20 -10.45 -10.37
N GLY A 198 -8.53 -11.16 -9.47
CA GLY A 198 -9.03 -12.40 -8.85
C GLY A 198 -8.45 -13.66 -9.49
N SER A 199 -7.85 -13.55 -10.68
CA SER A 199 -7.26 -14.69 -11.38
C SER A 199 -5.96 -14.39 -12.11
N VAL A 200 -5.77 -13.15 -12.57
CA VAL A 200 -4.58 -12.71 -13.31
C VAL A 200 -4.24 -11.26 -13.00
N TRP A 201 -2.99 -10.88 -13.20
CA TRP A 201 -2.56 -9.50 -13.17
C TRP A 201 -2.95 -8.79 -14.46
N SER A 202 -3.56 -7.62 -14.36
CA SER A 202 -4.08 -6.84 -15.48
C SER A 202 -3.52 -5.41 -15.48
N SER A 203 -3.23 -4.89 -16.65
CA SER A 203 -2.90 -3.47 -16.88
C SER A 203 -4.08 -2.65 -17.41
N ASP A 204 -5.30 -3.18 -17.39
CA ASP A 204 -6.51 -2.44 -17.80
C ASP A 204 -6.91 -1.43 -16.72
N MET A 205 -6.39 -0.21 -16.86
CA MET A 205 -6.68 0.88 -15.92
C MET A 205 -8.12 1.38 -16.05
N SER A 206 -8.75 1.26 -17.21
CA SER A 206 -10.12 1.71 -17.39
C SER A 206 -11.09 0.87 -16.55
N LYS A 207 -10.89 -0.44 -16.56
CA LYS A 207 -11.67 -1.35 -15.73
C LYS A 207 -11.38 -1.12 -14.23
N LEU A 208 -10.13 -0.93 -13.84
CA LEU A 208 -9.77 -0.63 -12.45
C LEU A 208 -10.45 0.64 -11.95
N ILE A 209 -10.41 1.73 -12.73
CA ILE A 209 -11.09 3.00 -12.40
C ILE A 209 -12.59 2.80 -12.23
N SER A 210 -13.22 2.06 -13.13
CA SER A 210 -14.66 1.76 -13.03
C SER A 210 -15.01 1.02 -11.75
N LEU A 211 -14.19 0.04 -11.34
CA LEU A 211 -14.38 -0.69 -10.10
C LEU A 211 -14.20 0.21 -8.87
N MET A 212 -13.13 1.02 -8.83
CA MET A 212 -12.89 1.95 -7.72
C MET A 212 -14.02 2.96 -7.53
N ASN A 213 -14.57 3.49 -8.63
CA ASN A 213 -15.72 4.38 -8.58
C ASN A 213 -16.97 3.65 -8.08
N GLY A 214 -17.15 2.38 -8.45
CA GLY A 214 -18.23 1.53 -7.96
C GLY A 214 -18.11 1.25 -6.46
N ASP A 215 -16.90 0.99 -5.96
CA ASP A 215 -16.65 0.74 -4.55
C ASP A 215 -17.11 1.92 -3.67
N SER A 216 -16.88 3.15 -4.13
CA SER A 216 -17.26 4.36 -3.40
C SER A 216 -18.77 4.55 -3.25
N MET A 217 -19.55 3.84 -4.04
CA MET A 217 -21.02 3.84 -3.97
C MET A 217 -21.57 2.76 -3.03
N LEU A 218 -20.71 1.81 -2.60
CA LEU A 218 -21.13 0.77 -1.69
C LEU A 218 -21.18 1.32 -0.27
N PRO A 219 -22.19 0.93 0.52
CA PRO A 219 -22.17 1.25 1.95
C PRO A 219 -20.91 0.63 2.56
N ASN A 220 -20.21 1.42 3.37
CA ASN A 220 -19.04 0.96 4.10
C ASN A 220 -19.41 -0.32 4.87
N CYS A 221 -18.63 -1.39 4.71
CA CYS A 221 -18.87 -2.66 5.42
C CYS A 221 -18.95 -2.50 6.93
N TYR A 222 -18.28 -1.51 7.52
CA TYR A 222 -18.41 -1.15 8.93
C TYR A 222 -19.81 -0.67 9.28
N GLN A 223 -20.56 -0.08 8.34
CA GLN A 223 -21.94 0.33 8.53
C GLN A 223 -22.91 -0.84 8.43
N ILE A 224 -22.58 -1.87 7.63
CA ILE A 224 -23.43 -3.07 7.46
C ILE A 224 -23.28 -4.03 8.64
N THR A 225 -22.07 -4.19 9.16
CA THR A 225 -21.75 -5.23 10.16
C THR A 225 -21.95 -4.77 11.60
N GLY A 226 -22.34 -3.51 11.85
CA GLY A 226 -22.48 -2.99 13.21
C GLY A 226 -21.18 -3.00 14.03
N TYR A 227 -20.02 -3.17 13.39
CA TYR A 227 -18.71 -3.04 14.02
C TYR A 227 -18.30 -1.59 14.25
N ALA A 228 -19.28 -0.70 14.20
CA ALA A 228 -19.12 0.63 14.74
C ALA A 228 -19.14 0.51 16.27
N GLN A 229 -18.02 0.76 16.87
CA GLN A 229 -17.92 1.20 18.27
C GLN A 229 -18.31 0.18 19.35
N ASN A 230 -17.34 -0.57 19.80
CA ASN A 230 -17.16 -0.83 21.23
C ASN A 230 -15.66 -0.85 21.55
#